data_aa6f29d543095e646c69a0676a40d0e9
#
_entry.id   aa6f29d543095e646c69a0676a40d0e9
#
_cell.length_a   1.000
_cell.length_b   1.000
_cell.length_c   1.000
_cell.angle_alpha   90.00
_cell.angle_beta   90.00
_cell.angle_gamma   90.00
#
_symmetry.space_group_name_H-M   'P 1'
#
loop_
_entity.id
_entity.type
_entity.pdbx_description
1 polymer ?
#
loop_
_entity_poly.entity_id
_entity_poly.type
_entity_poly.pdbx_seq_one_letter_code
_entity_poly.pdbx_strand_id
1 'polypeptide(L)'
;KEIAGNKKDDDNNGYTDDVHGWNFLGEATDENLELTRIVKKGPNTPNYAEAKAELDAKLAEMMQYKPQMDMISKADKAIKTHLKKETYTIDDLKKIVTTDAALNQNKMIMLSVATQVGPNFQEEMKGQIDYVYDQINYNLNVNFDGRKAVGDNPEDINDKKYGNGNVKGPDVEDALHGTHVAGIIAQVKGNNKGGDGVVTSNVEIMALRAVPNGDEYDKDIALAIRYAVDN
;
A
#
# COMPACT_ATOMS: atom_id res chain seq x y z
N LYS A 1 10.45 28.79 -7.09
CA LYS A 1 11.21 27.63 -6.62
C LYS A 1 11.04 27.51 -5.11
N GLU A 2 10.54 26.39 -4.64
CA GLU A 2 10.27 26.12 -3.24
C GLU A 2 11.54 26.06 -2.36
N ILE A 3 11.40 26.50 -1.09
CA ILE A 3 12.41 26.37 -0.04
C ILE A 3 11.93 25.33 0.97
N ALA A 4 12.57 24.17 0.97
CA ALA A 4 12.15 23.02 1.76
C ALA A 4 11.93 23.33 3.26
N GLY A 5 10.75 22.94 3.79
CA GLY A 5 10.46 22.92 5.22
C GLY A 5 10.18 24.28 5.87
N ASN A 6 9.96 25.33 5.09
CA ASN A 6 9.67 26.67 5.62
C ASN A 6 8.16 26.91 5.84
N LYS A 7 7.30 25.99 5.42
CA LYS A 7 5.83 26.03 5.51
C LYS A 7 5.21 27.21 4.75
N LYS A 8 5.82 27.59 3.64
CA LYS A 8 5.33 28.62 2.74
C LYS A 8 5.26 28.06 1.33
N ASP A 9 4.37 28.59 0.55
CA ASP A 9 4.31 28.49 -0.89
C ASP A 9 5.17 29.62 -1.46
N ASP A 10 6.45 29.34 -1.74
CA ASP A 10 7.42 30.39 -2.13
C ASP A 10 7.31 30.78 -3.59
N ASP A 11 6.77 29.92 -4.45
CA ASP A 11 6.59 30.21 -5.87
C ASP A 11 5.14 30.57 -6.26
N ASN A 12 4.24 30.57 -5.28
CA ASN A 12 2.83 30.94 -5.42
C ASN A 12 2.04 30.06 -6.40
N ASN A 13 2.39 28.78 -6.47
CA ASN A 13 1.70 27.78 -7.29
C ASN A 13 0.44 27.19 -6.59
N GLY A 14 0.24 27.47 -5.31
CA GLY A 14 -0.88 27.00 -4.49
C GLY A 14 -0.56 25.76 -3.64
N TYR A 15 0.68 25.27 -3.68
CA TYR A 15 1.16 24.10 -2.97
C TYR A 15 2.32 24.47 -2.05
N THR A 16 2.28 24.06 -0.79
CA THR A 16 3.26 24.47 0.23
C THR A 16 4.34 23.42 0.39
N ASP A 17 5.62 23.80 0.33
CA ASP A 17 6.77 22.90 0.46
C ASP A 17 6.76 21.72 -0.55
N ASP A 18 6.31 21.92 -1.78
CA ASP A 18 6.18 20.90 -2.82
C ASP A 18 7.47 20.65 -3.62
N VAL A 19 8.61 20.70 -2.96
CA VAL A 19 9.98 20.62 -3.52
C VAL A 19 10.21 19.42 -4.46
N HIS A 20 9.51 18.30 -4.20
CA HIS A 20 9.67 17.05 -4.95
C HIS A 20 8.42 16.64 -5.73
N GLY A 21 7.39 17.45 -5.70
CA GLY A 21 6.06 17.17 -6.20
C GLY A 21 5.01 17.21 -5.09
N TRP A 22 3.86 16.54 -5.28
CA TRP A 22 2.75 16.64 -4.37
C TRP A 22 2.11 15.30 -4.03
N ASN A 23 1.68 15.15 -2.79
CA ASN A 23 0.94 14.01 -2.28
C ASN A 23 -0.55 14.38 -2.13
N PHE A 24 -1.37 13.96 -3.10
CA PHE A 24 -2.82 14.19 -3.11
C PHE A 24 -3.57 13.31 -2.10
N LEU A 25 -2.94 12.29 -1.53
CA LEU A 25 -3.55 11.41 -0.54
C LEU A 25 -3.30 11.84 0.91
N GLY A 26 -2.42 12.85 1.14
CA GLY A 26 -2.07 13.28 2.48
C GLY A 26 -1.61 12.11 3.36
N GLU A 27 -2.30 11.91 4.48
CA GLU A 27 -2.02 10.83 5.44
C GLU A 27 -2.80 9.53 5.15
N ALA A 28 -3.57 9.46 4.05
CA ALA A 28 -4.27 8.24 3.67
C ALA A 28 -3.31 7.22 3.03
N THR A 29 -3.43 5.96 3.43
CA THR A 29 -2.75 4.81 2.82
C THR A 29 -3.73 3.96 2.04
N ASP A 30 -4.91 3.73 2.61
CA ASP A 30 -5.91 2.79 2.14
C ASP A 30 -7.16 3.49 1.65
N GLU A 31 -7.84 2.88 0.67
CA GLU A 31 -9.09 3.36 0.12
C GLU A 31 -10.03 2.20 -0.25
N ASN A 32 -11.33 2.48 -0.33
CA ASN A 32 -12.29 1.53 -0.87
C ASN A 32 -12.06 1.27 -2.36
N LEU A 33 -12.36 0.06 -2.83
CA LEU A 33 -12.57 -0.17 -4.26
C LEU A 33 -13.79 0.60 -4.76
N GLU A 34 -13.83 0.93 -6.04
CA GLU A 34 -14.95 1.67 -6.63
C GLU A 34 -16.29 0.93 -6.45
N LEU A 35 -16.29 -0.40 -6.60
CA LEU A 35 -17.48 -1.20 -6.33
C LEU A 35 -18.00 -1.04 -4.89
N THR A 36 -17.11 -0.89 -3.92
CA THR A 36 -17.45 -0.65 -2.52
C THR A 36 -18.04 0.75 -2.33
N ARG A 37 -17.47 1.76 -3.01
CA ARG A 37 -17.99 3.13 -3.03
C ARG A 37 -19.39 3.22 -3.65
N ILE A 38 -19.64 2.49 -4.74
CA ILE A 38 -20.96 2.37 -5.37
C ILE A 38 -21.97 1.78 -4.37
N VAL A 39 -21.63 0.69 -3.71
CA VAL A 39 -22.50 0.06 -2.70
C VAL A 39 -22.78 0.99 -1.52
N LYS A 40 -21.77 1.71 -1.06
CA LYS A 40 -21.84 2.68 0.03
C LYS A 40 -22.79 3.86 -0.28
N LYS A 41 -22.83 4.31 -1.55
CA LYS A 41 -23.75 5.35 -2.04
C LYS A 41 -25.23 4.87 -2.05
N GLY A 42 -25.47 3.57 -2.04
CA GLY A 42 -26.82 2.99 -1.87
C GLY A 42 -27.52 2.53 -3.16
N PRO A 43 -28.70 1.91 -3.03
CA PRO A 43 -29.35 1.14 -4.08
C PRO A 43 -29.84 1.95 -5.30
N ASN A 44 -29.87 3.27 -5.21
CA ASN A 44 -30.23 4.15 -6.31
C ASN A 44 -29.02 4.56 -7.17
N THR A 45 -27.82 4.12 -6.81
CA THR A 45 -26.58 4.39 -7.58
C THR A 45 -26.57 3.51 -8.85
N PRO A 46 -26.18 4.04 -10.00
CA PRO A 46 -25.97 3.21 -11.20
C PRO A 46 -25.04 2.03 -10.90
N ASN A 47 -25.32 0.88 -11.48
CA ASN A 47 -24.57 -0.37 -11.32
C ASN A 47 -24.56 -0.96 -9.90
N TYR A 48 -25.39 -0.46 -8.97
CA TYR A 48 -25.42 -0.94 -7.58
C TYR A 48 -25.60 -2.45 -7.46
N ALA A 49 -26.53 -3.05 -8.22
CA ALA A 49 -26.81 -4.48 -8.10
C ALA A 49 -25.63 -5.34 -8.51
N GLU A 50 -24.92 -4.95 -9.56
CA GLU A 50 -23.70 -5.61 -10.04
C GLU A 50 -22.55 -5.43 -9.04
N ALA A 51 -22.29 -4.20 -8.65
CA ALA A 51 -21.26 -3.88 -7.64
C ALA A 51 -21.50 -4.62 -6.32
N LYS A 52 -22.76 -4.71 -5.86
CA LYS A 52 -23.12 -5.43 -4.63
C LYS A 52 -22.88 -6.93 -4.77
N ALA A 53 -23.23 -7.53 -5.89
CA ALA A 53 -23.00 -8.96 -6.13
C ALA A 53 -21.49 -9.28 -6.14
N GLU A 54 -20.71 -8.44 -6.80
CA GLU A 54 -19.24 -8.59 -6.85
C GLU A 54 -18.60 -8.35 -5.48
N LEU A 55 -19.02 -7.32 -4.73
CA LEU A 55 -18.56 -7.06 -3.36
C LEU A 55 -18.81 -8.27 -2.46
N ASP A 56 -20.04 -8.81 -2.48
CA ASP A 56 -20.39 -9.96 -1.63
C ASP A 56 -19.56 -11.20 -1.99
N ALA A 57 -19.31 -11.44 -3.28
CA ALA A 57 -18.51 -12.55 -3.74
C ALA A 57 -17.04 -12.42 -3.30
N LYS A 58 -16.43 -11.25 -3.52
CA LYS A 58 -15.05 -10.96 -3.10
C LYS A 58 -14.89 -11.05 -1.58
N LEU A 59 -15.81 -10.46 -0.83
CA LEU A 59 -15.77 -10.51 0.63
C LEU A 59 -15.92 -11.94 1.17
N ALA A 60 -16.81 -12.74 0.58
CA ALA A 60 -16.97 -14.15 0.93
C ALA A 60 -15.68 -14.94 0.67
N GLU A 61 -14.99 -14.67 -0.43
CA GLU A 61 -13.70 -15.27 -0.77
C GLU A 61 -12.64 -14.91 0.27
N MET A 62 -12.49 -13.63 0.61
CA MET A 62 -11.51 -13.18 1.61
C MET A 62 -11.81 -13.78 2.98
N MET A 63 -13.08 -13.86 3.37
CA MET A 63 -13.50 -14.50 4.62
C MET A 63 -13.20 -16.01 4.66
N GLN A 64 -13.11 -16.67 3.51
CA GLN A 64 -12.67 -18.06 3.39
C GLN A 64 -11.17 -18.21 3.66
N TYR A 65 -10.33 -17.27 3.19
CA TYR A 65 -8.88 -17.30 3.41
C TYR A 65 -8.48 -16.83 4.80
N LYS A 66 -9.25 -15.93 5.41
CA LYS A 66 -8.92 -15.31 6.70
C LYS A 66 -8.50 -16.30 7.80
N PRO A 67 -9.22 -17.42 8.07
CA PRO A 67 -8.81 -18.36 9.12
C PRO A 67 -7.44 -18.98 8.89
N GLN A 68 -7.08 -19.22 7.63
CA GLN A 68 -5.76 -19.73 7.28
C GLN A 68 -4.67 -18.67 7.51
N MET A 69 -4.94 -17.41 7.13
CA MET A 69 -4.03 -16.29 7.36
C MET A 69 -3.84 -16.03 8.86
N ASP A 70 -4.92 -16.09 9.66
CA ASP A 70 -4.86 -15.99 11.12
C ASP A 70 -3.97 -17.08 11.73
N MET A 71 -4.11 -18.32 11.25
CA MET A 71 -3.33 -19.45 11.73
C MET A 71 -1.84 -19.29 11.40
N ILE A 72 -1.52 -18.88 10.18
CA ILE A 72 -0.14 -18.67 9.73
C ILE A 72 0.49 -17.51 10.49
N SER A 73 -0.19 -16.37 10.59
CA SER A 73 0.28 -15.19 11.34
C SER A 73 0.56 -15.51 12.81
N LYS A 74 -0.33 -16.28 13.44
CA LYS A 74 -0.13 -16.74 14.82
C LYS A 74 1.09 -17.65 14.96
N ALA A 75 1.28 -18.57 14.00
CA ALA A 75 2.41 -19.48 13.99
C ALA A 75 3.74 -18.73 13.79
N ASP A 76 3.80 -17.79 12.84
CA ASP A 76 4.97 -16.94 12.59
C ASP A 76 5.37 -16.16 13.84
N LYS A 77 4.40 -15.48 14.47
CA LYS A 77 4.62 -14.72 15.72
C LYS A 77 5.17 -15.61 16.85
N ALA A 78 4.66 -16.82 16.99
CA ALA A 78 5.13 -17.78 18.01
C ALA A 78 6.57 -18.22 17.74
N ILE A 79 6.92 -18.49 16.47
CA ILE A 79 8.30 -18.85 16.07
C ILE A 79 9.25 -17.68 16.28
N LYS A 80 8.92 -16.47 15.84
CA LYS A 80 9.71 -15.25 16.08
C LYS A 80 9.98 -15.04 17.56
N THR A 81 8.96 -15.18 18.39
CA THR A 81 9.07 -15.06 19.85
C THR A 81 10.00 -16.13 20.44
N HIS A 82 9.88 -17.39 20.02
CA HIS A 82 10.73 -18.48 20.49
C HIS A 82 12.18 -18.29 20.09
N LEU A 83 12.44 -17.95 18.85
CA LEU A 83 13.78 -17.74 18.31
C LEU A 83 14.40 -16.40 18.73
N LYS A 84 13.61 -15.45 19.20
CA LYS A 84 13.99 -14.06 19.45
C LYS A 84 14.61 -13.39 18.22
N LYS A 85 13.99 -13.62 17.07
CA LYS A 85 14.41 -13.11 15.76
C LYS A 85 13.19 -12.53 15.03
N GLU A 86 13.37 -11.44 14.32
CA GLU A 86 12.35 -10.88 13.41
C GLU A 86 12.24 -11.69 12.11
N THR A 87 13.37 -12.24 11.66
CA THR A 87 13.42 -13.12 10.49
C THR A 87 14.12 -14.42 10.84
N TYR A 88 13.72 -15.52 10.19
CA TYR A 88 14.30 -16.84 10.41
C TYR A 88 14.26 -17.67 9.11
N THR A 89 15.11 -18.67 9.04
CA THR A 89 15.27 -19.56 7.90
C THR A 89 14.58 -20.92 8.11
N ILE A 90 14.44 -21.69 7.03
CA ILE A 90 14.01 -23.10 7.12
C ILE A 90 14.92 -23.90 8.07
N ASP A 91 16.22 -23.62 8.06
CA ASP A 91 17.16 -24.30 8.94
C ASP A 91 16.99 -23.91 10.41
N ASP A 92 16.63 -22.68 10.69
CA ASP A 92 16.25 -22.26 12.05
C ASP A 92 15.03 -23.05 12.52
N LEU A 93 14.00 -23.19 11.68
CA LEU A 93 12.81 -24.00 11.99
C LEU A 93 13.15 -25.45 12.27
N LYS A 94 13.99 -26.08 11.46
CA LYS A 94 14.42 -27.49 11.64
C LYS A 94 15.15 -27.69 12.95
N LYS A 95 15.92 -26.71 13.43
CA LYS A 95 16.67 -26.77 14.68
C LYS A 95 15.83 -26.62 15.94
N ILE A 96 14.56 -26.18 15.84
CA ILE A 96 13.68 -26.10 17.00
C ILE A 96 13.40 -27.52 17.52
N VAL A 97 13.86 -27.82 18.74
CA VAL A 97 13.53 -29.03 19.49
C VAL A 97 12.72 -28.63 20.70
N THR A 98 11.48 -29.13 20.80
CA THR A 98 10.55 -28.75 21.87
C THR A 98 9.62 -29.89 22.23
N THR A 99 9.24 -29.94 23.52
CA THR A 99 8.17 -30.78 24.04
C THR A 99 6.84 -30.03 24.15
N ASP A 100 6.86 -28.72 23.88
CA ASP A 100 5.64 -27.90 23.80
C ASP A 100 4.88 -28.24 22.54
N ALA A 101 3.69 -28.83 22.71
CA ALA A 101 2.83 -29.26 21.60
C ALA A 101 2.37 -28.09 20.72
N ALA A 102 2.08 -26.91 21.31
CA ALA A 102 1.66 -25.72 20.56
C ALA A 102 2.78 -25.16 19.71
N LEU A 103 4.00 -25.05 20.26
CA LEU A 103 5.16 -24.59 19.52
C LEU A 103 5.54 -25.59 18.40
N ASN A 104 5.43 -26.90 18.67
CA ASN A 104 5.68 -27.91 17.63
C ASN A 104 4.67 -27.81 16.50
N GLN A 105 3.38 -27.59 16.78
CA GLN A 105 2.35 -27.36 15.77
C GLN A 105 2.67 -26.08 14.93
N ASN A 106 3.01 -24.98 15.57
CA ASN A 106 3.41 -23.76 14.88
C ASN A 106 4.64 -23.96 13.98
N LYS A 107 5.63 -24.69 14.48
CA LYS A 107 6.80 -25.11 13.66
C LYS A 107 6.39 -25.89 12.41
N MET A 108 5.48 -26.85 12.53
CA MET A 108 5.02 -27.66 11.39
C MET A 108 4.27 -26.81 10.37
N ILE A 109 3.42 -25.87 10.82
CA ILE A 109 2.73 -24.91 9.95
C ILE A 109 3.78 -24.11 9.15
N MET A 110 4.75 -23.50 9.83
CA MET A 110 5.76 -22.68 9.18
C MET A 110 6.69 -23.47 8.27
N LEU A 111 7.04 -24.71 8.60
CA LEU A 111 7.79 -25.59 7.71
C LEU A 111 6.99 -25.94 6.45
N SER A 112 5.67 -26.17 6.57
CA SER A 112 4.80 -26.42 5.41
C SER A 112 4.78 -25.21 4.48
N VAL A 113 4.55 -24.01 5.02
CA VAL A 113 4.57 -22.75 4.25
C VAL A 113 5.93 -22.56 3.57
N ALA A 114 7.03 -22.65 4.33
CA ALA A 114 8.37 -22.44 3.81
C ALA A 114 8.78 -23.47 2.73
N THR A 115 8.25 -24.69 2.81
CA THR A 115 8.51 -25.73 1.80
C THR A 115 7.75 -25.46 0.49
N GLN A 116 6.55 -24.89 0.59
CA GLN A 116 5.71 -24.59 -0.58
C GLN A 116 6.16 -23.31 -1.30
N VAL A 117 6.52 -22.28 -0.52
CA VAL A 117 6.84 -20.93 -1.02
C VAL A 117 8.32 -20.80 -1.37
N GLY A 118 9.21 -21.44 -0.60
CA GLY A 118 10.66 -21.34 -0.80
C GLY A 118 11.36 -20.39 0.16
N PRO A 119 12.59 -19.92 -0.15
CA PRO A 119 13.45 -19.18 0.79
C PRO A 119 12.89 -17.82 1.23
N ASN A 120 12.10 -17.17 0.39
CA ASN A 120 11.49 -15.85 0.68
C ASN A 120 10.10 -15.96 1.33
N PHE A 121 9.77 -17.12 1.90
CA PHE A 121 8.42 -17.43 2.40
C PHE A 121 7.86 -16.40 3.40
N GLN A 122 8.70 -15.74 4.20
CA GLN A 122 8.22 -14.75 5.18
C GLN A 122 7.70 -13.48 4.52
N GLU A 123 8.38 -12.99 3.50
CA GLU A 123 7.97 -11.81 2.73
C GLU A 123 6.69 -12.09 1.93
N GLU A 124 6.67 -13.19 1.19
CA GLU A 124 5.50 -13.58 0.39
C GLU A 124 4.28 -13.88 1.26
N MET A 125 4.49 -14.56 2.40
CA MET A 125 3.44 -14.82 3.39
C MET A 125 2.90 -13.51 3.98
N LYS A 126 3.79 -12.57 4.35
CA LYS A 126 3.38 -11.24 4.84
C LYS A 126 2.49 -10.56 3.80
N GLY A 127 2.92 -10.51 2.55
CA GLY A 127 2.14 -9.90 1.47
C GLY A 127 0.76 -10.53 1.28
N GLN A 128 0.64 -11.86 1.39
CA GLN A 128 -0.67 -12.53 1.32
C GLN A 128 -1.57 -12.24 2.52
N ILE A 129 -0.99 -12.22 3.73
CA ILE A 129 -1.73 -11.87 4.94
C ILE A 129 -2.23 -10.43 4.83
N ASP A 130 -1.36 -9.49 4.53
CA ASP A 130 -1.68 -8.07 4.40
C ASP A 130 -2.77 -7.88 3.34
N TYR A 131 -2.64 -8.50 2.16
CA TYR A 131 -3.66 -8.45 1.11
C TYR A 131 -5.06 -8.87 1.61
N VAL A 132 -5.17 -10.01 2.29
CA VAL A 132 -6.47 -10.50 2.79
C VAL A 132 -7.05 -9.55 3.85
N TYR A 133 -6.21 -9.03 4.74
CA TYR A 133 -6.65 -8.09 5.77
C TYR A 133 -7.04 -6.74 5.21
N ASP A 134 -6.29 -6.21 4.23
CA ASP A 134 -6.58 -4.94 3.58
C ASP A 134 -7.90 -5.01 2.80
N GLN A 135 -8.12 -6.12 2.08
CA GLN A 135 -9.40 -6.36 1.42
C GLN A 135 -10.57 -6.31 2.42
N ILE A 136 -10.45 -6.97 3.58
CA ILE A 136 -11.54 -7.05 4.57
C ILE A 136 -11.70 -5.74 5.34
N ASN A 137 -10.60 -5.10 5.74
CA ASN A 137 -10.64 -3.95 6.63
C ASN A 137 -10.88 -2.64 5.90
N TYR A 138 -10.42 -2.51 4.65
CA TYR A 138 -10.38 -1.27 3.89
C TYR A 138 -11.11 -1.38 2.54
N ASN A 139 -10.59 -2.15 1.62
CA ASN A 139 -10.99 -2.12 0.22
C ASN A 139 -12.45 -2.53 0.01
N LEU A 140 -12.92 -3.60 0.68
CA LEU A 140 -14.29 -4.15 0.61
C LEU A 140 -15.18 -3.72 1.79
N ASN A 141 -14.69 -2.85 2.68
CA ASN A 141 -15.41 -2.46 3.89
C ASN A 141 -16.25 -1.20 3.65
N VAL A 142 -17.55 -1.36 3.51
CA VAL A 142 -18.51 -0.24 3.34
C VAL A 142 -18.51 0.77 4.50
N ASN A 143 -18.00 0.40 5.68
CA ASN A 143 -17.90 1.28 6.84
C ASN A 143 -16.56 2.03 6.93
N PHE A 144 -15.59 1.67 6.10
CA PHE A 144 -14.32 2.36 6.04
C PHE A 144 -14.45 3.65 5.22
N ASP A 145 -13.69 4.68 5.59
CA ASP A 145 -13.64 5.98 4.93
C ASP A 145 -12.19 6.48 4.86
N GLY A 146 -11.51 6.17 3.77
CA GLY A 146 -10.13 6.59 3.51
C GLY A 146 -10.02 8.11 3.31
N ARG A 147 -11.04 8.74 2.73
CA ARG A 147 -11.06 10.20 2.46
C ARG A 147 -11.08 11.05 3.73
N LYS A 148 -11.49 10.48 4.85
CA LYS A 148 -11.42 11.18 6.14
C LYS A 148 -9.98 11.60 6.51
N ALA A 149 -8.99 10.81 6.14
CA ALA A 149 -7.58 11.13 6.39
C ALA A 149 -7.05 12.18 5.39
N VAL A 150 -7.61 12.24 4.18
CA VAL A 150 -7.28 13.26 3.16
C VAL A 150 -7.89 14.61 3.53
N GLY A 151 -9.14 14.60 3.99
CA GLY A 151 -9.85 15.78 4.46
C GLY A 151 -10.45 16.65 3.35
N ASP A 152 -10.66 16.10 2.17
CA ASP A 152 -11.24 16.75 1.00
C ASP A 152 -12.65 16.26 0.66
N ASN A 153 -13.28 16.90 -0.31
CA ASN A 153 -14.48 16.40 -0.97
C ASN A 153 -14.12 15.76 -2.32
N PRO A 154 -14.11 14.41 -2.42
CA PRO A 154 -13.71 13.73 -3.65
C PRO A 154 -14.66 13.94 -4.83
N GLU A 155 -15.89 14.40 -4.60
CA GLU A 155 -16.88 14.67 -5.64
C GLU A 155 -16.77 16.11 -6.20
N ASP A 156 -15.91 16.96 -5.62
CA ASP A 156 -15.73 18.35 -6.07
C ASP A 156 -14.32 18.57 -6.63
N ILE A 157 -14.22 18.66 -7.97
CA ILE A 157 -12.95 18.96 -8.67
C ILE A 157 -12.38 20.36 -8.34
N ASN A 158 -13.17 21.25 -7.78
CA ASN A 158 -12.72 22.59 -7.38
C ASN A 158 -12.14 22.63 -5.97
N ASP A 159 -12.39 21.61 -5.16
CA ASP A 159 -11.72 21.42 -3.88
C ASP A 159 -10.31 20.89 -4.12
N LYS A 160 -9.34 21.82 -4.21
CA LYS A 160 -7.93 21.53 -4.58
C LYS A 160 -6.95 21.74 -3.42
N LYS A 161 -7.43 22.22 -2.27
CA LYS A 161 -6.56 22.59 -1.13
C LYS A 161 -6.45 21.43 -0.13
N TYR A 162 -5.85 20.34 -0.54
CA TYR A 162 -5.62 19.15 0.29
C TYR A 162 -4.30 18.48 -0.07
N GLY A 163 -3.90 17.50 0.74
CA GLY A 163 -2.62 16.84 0.54
C GLY A 163 -1.45 17.55 1.21
N ASN A 164 -0.24 17.14 0.88
CA ASN A 164 0.98 17.73 1.43
C ASN A 164 2.21 17.44 0.55
N GLY A 165 3.35 18.06 0.86
CA GLY A 165 4.64 17.84 0.14
C GLY A 165 5.36 16.54 0.48
N ASN A 166 4.80 15.66 1.34
CA ASN A 166 5.41 14.35 1.65
C ASN A 166 5.08 13.30 0.59
N VAL A 167 5.77 13.34 -0.52
CA VAL A 167 5.54 12.44 -1.67
C VAL A 167 5.80 10.95 -1.39
N LYS A 168 6.48 10.61 -0.30
CA LYS A 168 6.67 9.22 0.14
C LYS A 168 5.43 8.64 0.83
N GLY A 169 4.53 9.52 1.28
CA GLY A 169 3.39 9.13 2.11
C GLY A 169 3.78 8.83 3.57
N PRO A 170 2.79 8.49 4.41
CA PRO A 170 3.02 8.15 5.82
C PRO A 170 3.72 6.81 6.00
N ASP A 171 3.48 5.84 5.11
CA ASP A 171 4.20 4.57 5.06
C ASP A 171 5.11 4.51 3.83
N VAL A 172 6.41 4.39 4.06
CA VAL A 172 7.40 4.35 2.98
C VAL A 172 7.38 3.02 2.20
N GLU A 173 6.84 1.95 2.77
CA GLU A 173 6.68 0.67 2.08
C GLU A 173 5.63 0.77 0.96
N ASP A 174 4.62 1.62 1.13
CA ASP A 174 3.60 1.91 0.09
C ASP A 174 4.20 2.63 -1.14
N ALA A 175 5.36 3.27 -1.00
CA ALA A 175 6.05 3.92 -2.11
C ALA A 175 6.81 2.95 -3.05
N LEU A 176 6.71 1.63 -2.83
CA LEU A 176 7.46 0.59 -3.56
C LEU A 176 7.29 0.72 -5.08
N HIS A 177 6.06 0.75 -5.57
CA HIS A 177 5.78 0.79 -7.02
C HIS A 177 6.33 2.06 -7.67
N GLY A 178 6.04 3.24 -7.11
CA GLY A 178 6.55 4.52 -7.62
C GLY A 178 8.09 4.60 -7.57
N THR A 179 8.70 4.10 -6.52
CA THR A 179 10.16 4.02 -6.37
C THR A 179 10.77 3.10 -7.45
N HIS A 180 10.15 1.96 -7.71
CA HIS A 180 10.60 1.02 -8.75
C HIS A 180 10.50 1.63 -10.14
N VAL A 181 9.37 2.29 -10.46
CA VAL A 181 9.20 3.01 -11.75
C VAL A 181 10.25 4.11 -11.92
N ALA A 182 10.45 4.95 -10.89
CA ALA A 182 11.46 6.00 -10.91
C ALA A 182 12.89 5.43 -11.09
N GLY A 183 13.17 4.29 -10.46
CA GLY A 183 14.44 3.57 -10.60
C GLY A 183 14.69 3.08 -12.03
N ILE A 184 13.68 2.47 -12.67
CA ILE A 184 13.78 2.05 -14.08
C ILE A 184 14.06 3.24 -14.98
N ILE A 185 13.45 4.39 -14.72
CA ILE A 185 13.67 5.60 -15.52
C ILE A 185 15.07 6.16 -15.30
N ALA A 186 15.49 6.40 -14.06
CA ALA A 186 16.58 7.32 -13.73
C ALA A 186 17.60 6.80 -12.70
N GLN A 187 17.68 5.49 -12.41
CA GLN A 187 18.69 4.95 -11.50
C GLN A 187 20.10 5.25 -12.02
N VAL A 188 21.01 5.66 -11.12
CA VAL A 188 22.38 6.06 -11.46
C VAL A 188 23.17 4.88 -12.01
N LYS A 189 23.72 5.07 -13.23
CA LYS A 189 24.56 4.08 -13.90
C LYS A 189 25.97 3.97 -13.32
N GLY A 190 26.51 2.75 -13.34
CA GLY A 190 27.92 2.51 -13.07
C GLY A 190 28.36 2.75 -11.62
N ASN A 191 27.44 2.79 -10.66
CA ASN A 191 27.75 2.96 -9.24
C ASN A 191 27.93 1.64 -8.47
N ASN A 192 27.87 0.49 -9.15
CA ASN A 192 27.93 -0.87 -8.62
C ASN A 192 26.84 -1.16 -7.56
N LYS A 193 25.67 -0.51 -7.67
CA LYS A 193 24.51 -0.69 -6.80
C LYS A 193 23.27 -0.92 -7.64
N GLY A 194 22.62 -2.06 -7.46
CA GLY A 194 21.37 -2.39 -8.16
C GLY A 194 21.53 -2.43 -9.68
N GLY A 195 20.49 -2.03 -10.41
CA GLY A 195 20.47 -1.91 -11.86
C GLY A 195 20.87 -0.52 -12.36
N ASP A 196 20.78 -0.32 -13.67
CA ASP A 196 20.98 0.96 -14.33
C ASP A 196 19.65 1.48 -14.88
N GLY A 197 19.36 2.77 -14.68
CA GLY A 197 18.21 3.43 -15.30
C GLY A 197 18.36 3.58 -16.81
N VAL A 198 17.24 3.74 -17.50
CA VAL A 198 17.22 3.95 -18.95
C VAL A 198 17.81 5.32 -19.32
N VAL A 199 17.39 6.36 -18.59
CA VAL A 199 17.85 7.75 -18.79
C VAL A 199 18.69 8.18 -17.60
N THR A 200 19.88 8.68 -17.82
CA THR A 200 20.86 8.95 -16.75
C THR A 200 21.39 10.36 -16.72
N SER A 201 20.97 11.20 -17.66
CA SER A 201 21.31 12.63 -17.72
C SER A 201 20.12 13.42 -18.21
N ASN A 202 20.01 14.67 -17.77
CA ASN A 202 18.97 15.62 -18.18
C ASN A 202 17.53 15.19 -17.82
N VAL A 203 17.36 14.45 -16.71
CA VAL A 203 16.06 14.03 -16.18
C VAL A 203 16.01 14.35 -14.70
N GLU A 204 14.92 14.94 -14.30
CA GLU A 204 14.51 15.11 -12.91
C GLU A 204 13.18 14.38 -12.68
N ILE A 205 12.96 13.88 -11.49
CA ILE A 205 11.73 13.16 -11.13
C ILE A 205 10.84 14.10 -10.31
N MET A 206 9.62 14.33 -10.81
CA MET A 206 8.53 14.93 -10.06
C MET A 206 7.63 13.80 -9.58
N ALA A 207 7.52 13.63 -8.26
CA ALA A 207 6.72 12.56 -7.67
C ALA A 207 5.31 13.06 -7.33
N LEU A 208 4.28 12.36 -7.84
CA LEU A 208 2.89 12.69 -7.58
C LEU A 208 2.21 11.46 -6.98
N ARG A 209 1.88 11.51 -5.68
CA ARG A 209 1.22 10.43 -4.98
C ARG A 209 -0.30 10.62 -5.06
N ALA A 210 -0.97 9.79 -5.87
CA ALA A 210 -2.40 9.89 -6.14
C ALA A 210 -3.12 8.53 -6.14
N VAL A 211 -2.38 7.41 -5.99
CA VAL A 211 -2.92 6.04 -6.00
C VAL A 211 -2.71 5.41 -4.63
N PRO A 212 -3.79 5.12 -3.87
CA PRO A 212 -3.74 4.46 -2.56
C PRO A 212 -3.67 2.94 -2.69
N ASN A 213 -3.61 2.24 -1.54
CA ASN A 213 -3.94 0.81 -1.48
C ASN A 213 -5.48 0.64 -1.59
N GLY A 214 -5.96 0.43 -2.81
CA GLY A 214 -7.38 0.46 -3.20
C GLY A 214 -7.53 1.15 -4.55
N ASP A 215 -8.73 1.64 -4.86
CA ASP A 215 -8.94 2.37 -6.11
C ASP A 215 -8.77 3.88 -5.90
N GLU A 216 -8.05 4.51 -6.82
CA GLU A 216 -7.88 5.96 -6.87
C GLU A 216 -9.19 6.69 -7.13
N TYR A 217 -9.22 7.97 -6.83
CA TYR A 217 -10.27 8.87 -7.30
C TYR A 217 -9.82 9.60 -8.57
N ASP A 218 -10.69 9.67 -9.56
CA ASP A 218 -10.47 10.40 -10.82
C ASP A 218 -10.05 11.86 -10.56
N LYS A 219 -10.59 12.47 -9.50
CA LYS A 219 -10.22 13.81 -9.05
C LYS A 219 -8.73 13.94 -8.77
N ASP A 220 -8.15 13.01 -7.98
CA ASP A 220 -6.74 13.06 -7.60
C ASP A 220 -5.85 12.89 -8.82
N ILE A 221 -6.20 11.95 -9.71
CA ILE A 221 -5.48 11.74 -10.97
C ILE A 221 -5.54 12.98 -11.87
N ALA A 222 -6.74 13.57 -12.05
CA ALA A 222 -6.91 14.77 -12.86
C ALA A 222 -6.12 15.96 -12.31
N LEU A 223 -6.11 16.14 -11.00
CA LEU A 223 -5.34 17.21 -10.36
C LEU A 223 -3.83 16.96 -10.40
N ALA A 224 -3.39 15.70 -10.27
CA ALA A 224 -1.99 15.32 -10.42
C ALA A 224 -1.47 15.58 -11.83
N ILE A 225 -2.25 15.25 -12.87
CA ILE A 225 -1.90 15.58 -14.27
C ILE A 225 -1.80 17.09 -14.47
N ARG A 226 -2.75 17.86 -13.94
CA ARG A 226 -2.69 19.34 -14.02
C ARG A 226 -1.47 19.89 -13.31
N TYR A 227 -1.21 19.43 -12.09
CA TYR A 227 -0.02 19.81 -11.33
C TYR A 227 1.27 19.57 -12.14
N ALA A 228 1.40 18.39 -12.76
CA ALA A 228 2.59 18.06 -13.56
C ALA A 228 2.77 18.95 -14.80
N VAL A 229 1.69 19.52 -15.32
CA VAL A 229 1.74 20.41 -16.49
C VAL A 229 2.03 21.86 -16.09
N ASP A 230 1.52 22.27 -14.93
CA ASP A 230 1.55 23.68 -14.48
C ASP A 230 2.86 24.02 -13.74
N ASN A 231 3.61 23.01 -13.23
CA ASN A 231 4.85 23.14 -12.45
C ASN A 231 6.04 22.41 -13.08
#